data_076593e1790171590488e13a000715bc
#
_entry.id   076593e1790171590488e13a000715bc
#
_cell.length_a   1.000
_cell.length_b   1.000
_cell.length_c   1.000
_cell.angle_alpha   90.00
_cell.angle_beta   90.00
_cell.angle_gamma   90.00
#
_symmetry.space_group_name_H-M   'P 1'
#
loop_
_entity.id
_entity.type
_entity.pdbx_description
1 polymer ?
#
loop_
_entity_poly.entity_id
_entity_poly.type
_entity_poly.pdbx_seq_one_letter_code
_entity_poly.pdbx_strand_id
1 'polypeptide(L)'
;VLSELPRTALAVRHFQGREVRCPVPADGELLLRVLYIPLDAASRAWMQGATYRPGLVAGEVMAGLGLAEVVESRSASFQPGDLVCAETGWQTFAVVPAAGLIRLPRLEPLTHLLSVYGVAGLTAYFGLLECARPVQGETLAVSAAAGAVGSIVGQIARIRGCRTVGIAGGASKCAWLVRELGFDAALDYKTGTLADDLRRTCQIGR
;
A
#
# COMPACT_ATOMS: atom_id res chain seq x y z
N VAL A 1 10.44 14.59 -8.67
CA VAL A 1 9.26 15.42 -8.95
C VAL A 1 8.42 14.84 -10.05
N LEU A 2 7.15 15.23 -10.13
CA LEU A 2 6.28 14.96 -11.27
C LEU A 2 6.67 15.90 -12.42
N SER A 3 7.04 15.35 -13.57
CA SER A 3 7.32 16.14 -14.77
C SER A 3 6.04 16.59 -15.46
N GLU A 4 5.09 15.66 -15.55
CA GLU A 4 3.77 15.86 -16.14
C GLU A 4 2.75 14.93 -15.47
N LEU A 5 1.46 15.29 -15.53
CA LEU A 5 0.41 14.41 -15.03
C LEU A 5 -0.01 13.42 -16.12
N PRO A 6 -0.07 12.11 -15.81
CA PRO A 6 -0.42 11.09 -16.78
C PRO A 6 -1.91 11.15 -17.15
N ARG A 7 -2.22 11.35 -18.44
CA ARG A 7 -3.58 11.33 -18.97
C ARG A 7 -4.09 9.91 -19.27
N THR A 8 -3.17 8.98 -19.50
CA THR A 8 -3.44 7.57 -19.84
C THR A 8 -2.62 6.65 -18.94
N ALA A 9 -1.88 5.73 -19.51
CA ALA A 9 -1.02 4.81 -18.76
C ALA A 9 0.14 5.55 -18.08
N LEU A 10 0.48 5.12 -16.87
CA LEU A 10 1.64 5.61 -16.14
C LEU A 10 2.93 5.17 -16.85
N ALA A 11 3.90 6.07 -16.94
CA ALA A 11 5.22 5.78 -17.52
C ALA A 11 6.32 6.53 -16.76
N VAL A 12 7.55 6.06 -16.88
CA VAL A 12 8.72 6.65 -16.20
C VAL A 12 8.90 8.12 -16.53
N ARG A 13 8.58 8.56 -17.76
CA ARG A 13 8.69 9.97 -18.19
C ARG A 13 7.87 10.96 -17.35
N HIS A 14 6.83 10.48 -16.63
CA HIS A 14 6.04 11.32 -15.74
C HIS A 14 6.78 11.72 -14.47
N PHE A 15 7.96 11.13 -14.24
CA PHE A 15 8.78 11.39 -13.07
C PHE A 15 10.16 11.85 -13.47
N GLN A 16 10.71 12.80 -12.71
CA GLN A 16 12.07 13.29 -12.90
C GLN A 16 12.79 13.32 -11.54
N GLY A 17 13.97 12.71 -11.47
CA GLY A 17 14.88 12.93 -10.35
C GLY A 17 15.40 14.37 -10.34
N ARG A 18 15.39 15.03 -9.17
CA ARG A 18 16.02 16.33 -8.97
C ARG A 18 16.91 16.25 -7.75
N GLU A 19 18.13 16.74 -7.89
CA GLU A 19 19.02 16.97 -6.77
C GLU A 19 18.76 18.35 -6.20
N VAL A 20 18.56 18.39 -4.90
CA VAL A 20 18.33 19.62 -4.14
C VAL A 20 19.20 19.62 -2.88
N ARG A 21 19.48 20.78 -2.33
CA ARG A 21 20.19 20.86 -1.03
C ARG A 21 19.35 20.15 0.03
N CYS A 22 20.02 19.37 0.89
CA CYS A 22 19.37 18.73 2.02
C CYS A 22 18.72 19.80 2.91
N PRO A 23 17.41 19.68 3.23
CA PRO A 23 16.75 20.66 4.08
C PRO A 23 17.26 20.59 5.52
N VAL A 24 17.13 21.66 6.26
CA VAL A 24 17.51 21.76 7.68
C VAL A 24 16.23 21.91 8.50
N PRO A 25 16.02 21.10 9.55
CA PRO A 25 14.83 21.20 10.38
C PRO A 25 14.85 22.45 11.26
N ALA A 26 13.68 23.09 11.40
CA ALA A 26 13.42 24.16 12.37
C ALA A 26 13.00 23.58 13.72
N ASP A 27 12.80 24.44 14.73
CA ASP A 27 12.33 24.02 16.05
C ASP A 27 10.98 23.29 15.95
N GLY A 28 10.87 22.13 16.58
CA GLY A 28 9.71 21.24 16.53
C GLY A 28 9.67 20.33 15.31
N GLU A 29 10.68 20.36 14.43
CA GLU A 29 10.75 19.52 13.23
C GLU A 29 11.81 18.43 13.34
N LEU A 30 11.69 17.46 12.44
CA LEU A 30 12.60 16.33 12.25
C LEU A 30 13.13 16.32 10.82
N LEU A 31 14.44 16.08 10.66
CA LEU A 31 15.00 15.64 9.40
C LEU A 31 14.94 14.13 9.34
N LEU A 32 14.25 13.63 8.33
CA LEU A 32 14.02 12.20 8.09
C LEU A 32 14.81 11.73 6.90
N ARG A 33 15.43 10.55 7.00
CA ARG A 33 15.92 9.75 5.87
C ARG A 33 14.86 8.72 5.51
N VAL A 34 14.28 8.82 4.32
CA VAL A 34 13.25 7.90 3.84
C VAL A 34 13.90 6.55 3.47
N LEU A 35 13.41 5.49 4.07
CA LEU A 35 13.88 4.12 3.87
C LEU A 35 13.02 3.38 2.84
N TYR A 36 11.69 3.52 2.95
CA TYR A 36 10.73 2.86 2.07
C TYR A 36 9.54 3.77 1.79
N ILE A 37 9.01 3.66 0.58
CA ILE A 37 7.79 4.34 0.14
C ILE A 37 6.80 3.26 -0.29
N PRO A 38 5.60 3.16 0.33
CA PRO A 38 4.56 2.24 -0.11
C PRO A 38 3.96 2.73 -1.43
N LEU A 39 3.71 1.80 -2.33
CA LEU A 39 3.05 2.07 -3.59
C LEU A 39 1.65 1.47 -3.58
N ASP A 40 0.65 2.31 -3.78
CA ASP A 40 -0.75 1.92 -3.80
C ASP A 40 -1.56 2.68 -4.87
N ALA A 41 -2.84 2.36 -4.97
CA ALA A 41 -3.74 2.99 -5.94
C ALA A 41 -4.01 4.48 -5.64
N ALA A 42 -3.87 4.93 -4.39
CA ALA A 42 -4.10 6.30 -4.00
C ALA A 42 -3.08 7.24 -4.66
N SER A 43 -1.83 6.83 -4.74
CA SER A 43 -0.76 7.55 -5.44
C SER A 43 -1.15 7.88 -6.88
N ARG A 44 -1.79 6.94 -7.58
CA ARG A 44 -2.28 7.16 -8.95
C ARG A 44 -3.51 8.07 -8.99
N ALA A 45 -4.42 7.94 -8.03
CA ALA A 45 -5.62 8.77 -7.95
C ALA A 45 -5.28 10.25 -7.75
N TRP A 46 -4.29 10.57 -6.91
CA TRP A 46 -3.85 11.95 -6.66
C TRP A 46 -3.27 12.64 -7.90
N MET A 47 -2.75 11.88 -8.85
CA MET A 47 -2.29 12.41 -10.15
C MET A 47 -3.45 12.71 -11.11
N GLN A 48 -4.66 12.23 -10.83
CA GLN A 48 -5.83 12.42 -11.69
C GLN A 48 -6.73 13.58 -11.26
N GLY A 49 -6.54 14.10 -10.05
CA GLY A 49 -7.31 15.21 -9.51
C GLY A 49 -7.47 15.17 -8.01
N ALA A 50 -8.33 16.05 -7.50
CA ALA A 50 -8.63 16.14 -6.09
C ALA A 50 -9.44 14.91 -5.62
N THR A 51 -9.10 14.42 -4.42
CA THR A 51 -9.81 13.34 -3.72
C THR A 51 -10.12 13.82 -2.29
N TYR A 52 -9.70 13.11 -1.24
CA TYR A 52 -9.69 13.60 0.15
C TYR A 52 -8.52 14.59 0.41
N ARG A 53 -7.69 14.84 -0.60
CA ARG A 53 -6.62 15.83 -0.62
C ARG A 53 -6.62 16.56 -1.98
N PRO A 54 -5.98 17.74 -2.08
CA PRO A 54 -5.76 18.41 -3.36
C PRO A 54 -5.04 17.51 -4.35
N GLY A 55 -5.41 17.62 -5.64
CA GLY A 55 -4.70 16.96 -6.72
C GLY A 55 -3.28 17.50 -6.84
N LEU A 56 -2.37 16.65 -7.32
CA LEU A 56 -0.98 17.01 -7.56
C LEU A 56 -0.85 17.82 -8.84
N VAL A 57 0.17 18.67 -8.91
CA VAL A 57 0.52 19.43 -10.12
C VAL A 57 1.94 19.09 -10.59
N ALA A 58 2.21 19.35 -11.86
CA ALA A 58 3.54 19.15 -12.42
C ALA A 58 4.56 20.08 -11.73
N GLY A 59 5.75 19.58 -11.49
CA GLY A 59 6.84 20.28 -10.78
C GLY A 59 6.89 19.99 -9.28
N GLU A 60 5.83 19.46 -8.68
CA GLU A 60 5.80 19.10 -7.26
C GLU A 60 6.51 17.75 -6.98
N VAL A 61 6.95 17.59 -5.73
CA VAL A 61 7.38 16.28 -5.23
C VAL A 61 6.16 15.35 -5.23
N MET A 62 6.32 14.14 -5.77
CA MET A 62 5.26 13.14 -5.70
C MET A 62 4.88 12.90 -4.23
N ALA A 63 3.63 13.11 -3.88
CA ALA A 63 3.15 12.91 -2.54
C ALA A 63 3.14 11.43 -2.15
N GLY A 64 3.28 11.15 -0.88
CA GLY A 64 3.19 9.81 -0.32
C GLY A 64 3.72 9.71 1.09
N LEU A 65 3.24 8.70 1.80
CA LEU A 65 3.84 8.29 3.06
C LEU A 65 5.24 7.69 2.80
N GLY A 66 6.11 7.81 3.79
CA GLY A 66 7.39 7.13 3.83
C GLY A 66 7.64 6.55 5.21
N LEU A 67 8.16 5.34 5.28
CA LEU A 67 8.83 4.83 6.47
C LEU A 67 10.23 5.42 6.49
N ALA A 68 10.54 6.14 7.54
CA ALA A 68 11.77 6.92 7.62
C ALA A 68 12.43 6.79 8.99
N GLU A 69 13.73 7.04 9.01
CA GLU A 69 14.54 7.14 10.20
C GLU A 69 14.86 8.61 10.48
N VAL A 70 14.73 9.01 11.72
CA VAL A 70 15.13 10.35 12.17
C VAL A 70 16.64 10.49 12.08
N VAL A 71 17.12 11.48 11.34
CA VAL A 71 18.55 11.80 11.20
C VAL A 71 18.94 12.94 12.14
N GLU A 72 18.09 13.98 12.21
CA GLU A 72 18.23 15.10 13.12
C GLU A 72 16.87 15.42 13.73
N SER A 73 16.85 15.76 15.01
CA SER A 73 15.65 16.15 15.74
C SER A 73 15.82 17.51 16.37
N ARG A 74 14.85 18.40 16.14
CA ARG A 74 14.65 19.66 16.86
C ARG A 74 13.43 19.57 17.77
N SER A 75 13.08 18.35 18.20
CA SER A 75 11.96 18.04 19.11
C SER A 75 12.45 17.16 20.26
N ALA A 76 12.00 17.42 21.47
CA ALA A 76 12.32 16.59 22.63
C ALA A 76 11.67 15.18 22.58
N SER A 77 10.68 14.98 21.71
CA SER A 77 9.92 13.72 21.62
C SER A 77 10.61 12.65 20.78
N PHE A 78 11.62 13.00 19.98
CA PHE A 78 12.30 12.09 19.06
C PHE A 78 13.81 12.28 19.12
N GLN A 79 14.54 11.21 18.81
CA GLN A 79 15.99 11.21 18.70
C GLN A 79 16.47 10.54 17.40
N PRO A 80 17.70 10.84 16.95
CA PRO A 80 18.30 10.13 15.82
C PRO A 80 18.22 8.61 15.98
N GLY A 81 17.84 7.90 14.91
CA GLY A 81 17.63 6.47 14.89
C GLY A 81 16.18 6.02 15.16
N ASP A 82 15.30 6.90 15.64
CA ASP A 82 13.88 6.58 15.76
C ASP A 82 13.25 6.36 14.39
N LEU A 83 12.30 5.41 14.31
CA LEU A 83 11.53 5.15 13.11
C LEU A 83 10.16 5.82 13.19
N VAL A 84 9.73 6.40 12.08
CA VAL A 84 8.41 7.04 11.95
C VAL A 84 7.83 6.76 10.56
N CYS A 85 6.51 6.82 10.45
CA CYS A 85 5.81 6.90 9.17
C CYS A 85 5.22 8.29 9.03
N ALA A 86 5.59 9.01 7.98
CA ALA A 86 5.21 10.40 7.76
C ALA A 86 4.92 10.71 6.29
N GLU A 87 4.23 11.83 6.02
CA GLU A 87 4.06 12.38 4.68
C GLU A 87 5.38 12.97 4.18
N THR A 88 6.27 12.10 3.72
CA THR A 88 7.60 12.50 3.25
C THR A 88 7.62 12.92 1.78
N GLY A 89 6.65 12.48 1.00
CA GLY A 89 6.75 12.49 -0.45
C GLY A 89 7.84 11.53 -0.96
N TRP A 90 8.02 11.48 -2.28
CA TRP A 90 9.02 10.62 -2.92
C TRP A 90 10.38 11.35 -2.98
N GLN A 91 11.08 11.33 -1.89
CA GLN A 91 12.40 11.97 -1.75
C GLN A 91 13.28 11.21 -0.75
N THR A 92 14.58 11.42 -0.81
CA THR A 92 15.55 10.72 0.05
C THR A 92 15.53 11.28 1.47
N PHE A 93 15.42 12.61 1.60
CA PHE A 93 15.32 13.30 2.88
C PHE A 93 14.11 14.23 2.89
N ALA A 94 13.44 14.30 4.02
CA ALA A 94 12.29 15.17 4.23
C ALA A 94 12.37 15.85 5.61
N VAL A 95 11.96 17.09 5.68
CA VAL A 95 11.69 17.77 6.96
C VAL A 95 10.19 17.72 7.20
N VAL A 96 9.82 17.30 8.41
CA VAL A 96 8.41 17.18 8.81
C VAL A 96 8.24 17.66 10.25
N PRO A 97 7.06 18.23 10.63
CA PRO A 97 6.74 18.51 12.02
C PRO A 97 6.75 17.21 12.86
N ALA A 98 7.32 17.27 14.06
CA ALA A 98 7.29 16.15 15.00
C ALA A 98 5.90 15.91 15.61
N ALA A 99 5.07 16.95 15.64
CA ALA A 99 3.73 16.89 16.19
C ALA A 99 2.84 15.87 15.45
N GLY A 100 2.18 15.00 16.21
CA GLY A 100 1.30 13.96 15.66
C GLY A 100 2.01 12.72 15.14
N LEU A 101 3.34 12.69 15.07
CA LEU A 101 4.08 11.49 14.73
C LEU A 101 4.15 10.52 15.91
N ILE A 102 4.19 9.23 15.56
CA ILE A 102 4.34 8.13 16.52
C ILE A 102 5.66 7.42 16.22
N ARG A 103 6.44 7.16 17.26
CA ARG A 103 7.63 6.31 17.14
C ARG A 103 7.21 4.87 16.90
N LEU A 104 7.78 4.27 15.84
CA LEU A 104 7.48 2.89 15.45
C LEU A 104 8.49 1.93 16.02
N PRO A 105 8.09 0.70 16.36
CA PRO A 105 9.01 -0.34 16.76
C PRO A 105 9.89 -0.76 15.58
N ARG A 106 11.12 -1.20 15.86
CA ARG A 106 11.99 -1.78 14.84
C ARG A 106 11.62 -3.25 14.66
N LEU A 107 10.87 -3.56 13.61
CA LEU A 107 10.46 -4.92 13.23
C LEU A 107 11.31 -5.43 12.07
N GLU A 108 11.43 -6.76 11.96
CA GLU A 108 12.08 -7.39 10.80
C GLU A 108 11.10 -8.31 10.08
N PRO A 109 10.88 -8.09 8.76
CA PRO A 109 11.41 -6.99 7.96
C PRO A 109 10.67 -5.66 8.23
N LEU A 110 11.37 -4.53 8.14
CA LEU A 110 10.79 -3.18 8.32
C LEU A 110 9.58 -2.89 7.43
N THR A 111 9.52 -3.53 6.26
CA THR A 111 8.40 -3.38 5.30
C THR A 111 7.05 -3.82 5.86
N HIS A 112 7.03 -4.63 6.92
CA HIS A 112 5.80 -4.97 7.63
C HIS A 112 5.10 -3.75 8.22
N LEU A 113 5.84 -2.71 8.60
CA LEU A 113 5.27 -1.45 9.11
C LEU A 113 4.44 -0.69 8.06
N LEU A 114 4.73 -0.90 6.77
CA LEU A 114 4.00 -0.30 5.64
C LEU A 114 2.94 -1.23 5.03
N SER A 115 3.06 -2.54 5.23
CA SER A 115 2.16 -3.55 4.67
C SER A 115 1.16 -4.05 5.72
N VAL A 116 1.51 -5.08 6.48
CA VAL A 116 0.61 -5.76 7.43
C VAL A 116 0.17 -4.83 8.57
N TYR A 117 1.08 -4.02 9.10
CA TYR A 117 0.79 -3.03 10.15
C TYR A 117 0.51 -1.64 9.61
N GLY A 118 0.54 -1.46 8.29
CA GLY A 118 0.24 -0.22 7.60
C GLY A 118 -1.22 -0.14 7.12
N VAL A 119 -1.48 0.86 6.27
CA VAL A 119 -2.82 1.14 5.74
C VAL A 119 -3.42 -0.07 5.01
N ALA A 120 -2.62 -0.83 4.25
CA ALA A 120 -3.11 -2.01 3.52
C ALA A 120 -3.61 -3.11 4.48
N GLY A 121 -2.85 -3.38 5.55
CA GLY A 121 -3.23 -4.36 6.57
C GLY A 121 -4.45 -3.96 7.37
N LEU A 122 -4.52 -2.71 7.81
CA LEU A 122 -5.70 -2.16 8.50
C LEU A 122 -6.94 -2.21 7.62
N THR A 123 -6.81 -1.82 6.34
CA THR A 123 -7.91 -1.90 5.36
C THR A 123 -8.39 -3.34 5.17
N ALA A 124 -7.46 -4.28 5.04
CA ALA A 124 -7.77 -5.70 4.89
C ALA A 124 -8.48 -6.25 6.15
N TYR A 125 -7.96 -5.93 7.33
CA TYR A 125 -8.49 -6.40 8.59
C TYR A 125 -9.92 -5.90 8.83
N PHE A 126 -10.13 -4.59 8.84
CA PHE A 126 -11.44 -4.01 9.10
C PHE A 126 -12.43 -4.29 7.96
N GLY A 127 -12.01 -4.19 6.70
CA GLY A 127 -12.86 -4.52 5.55
C GLY A 127 -13.35 -5.95 5.55
N LEU A 128 -12.50 -6.90 5.94
CA LEU A 128 -12.89 -8.30 6.03
C LEU A 128 -13.71 -8.59 7.29
N LEU A 129 -13.20 -8.21 8.46
CA LEU A 129 -13.76 -8.69 9.73
C LEU A 129 -14.96 -7.87 10.20
N GLU A 130 -14.99 -6.56 9.94
CA GLU A 130 -16.08 -5.69 10.38
C GLU A 130 -17.15 -5.47 9.30
N CYS A 131 -16.76 -5.45 8.02
CA CYS A 131 -17.70 -5.22 6.93
C CYS A 131 -18.21 -6.54 6.31
N ALA A 132 -17.30 -7.39 5.82
CA ALA A 132 -17.69 -8.64 5.17
C ALA A 132 -18.11 -9.74 6.16
N ARG A 133 -17.50 -9.81 7.35
CA ARG A 133 -17.79 -10.72 8.45
C ARG A 133 -17.91 -12.20 8.03
N PRO A 134 -16.90 -12.75 7.33
CA PRO A 134 -16.99 -14.11 6.82
C PRO A 134 -17.04 -15.12 7.97
N VAL A 135 -17.82 -16.18 7.78
CA VAL A 135 -17.93 -17.30 8.69
C VAL A 135 -17.06 -18.46 8.23
N GLN A 136 -16.52 -19.23 9.16
CA GLN A 136 -15.73 -20.43 8.86
C GLN A 136 -16.48 -21.35 7.91
N GLY A 137 -15.79 -21.85 6.89
CA GLY A 137 -16.34 -22.73 5.86
C GLY A 137 -16.92 -22.01 4.64
N GLU A 138 -17.12 -20.69 4.71
CA GLU A 138 -17.56 -19.91 3.55
C GLU A 138 -16.48 -19.82 2.48
N THR A 139 -16.92 -19.59 1.23
CA THR A 139 -16.03 -19.29 0.13
C THR A 139 -15.97 -17.78 -0.08
N LEU A 140 -14.79 -17.20 0.07
CA LEU A 140 -14.52 -15.78 -0.15
C LEU A 140 -13.83 -15.56 -1.51
N ALA A 141 -14.50 -14.84 -2.41
CA ALA A 141 -13.89 -14.36 -3.64
C ALA A 141 -13.28 -12.99 -3.44
N VAL A 142 -11.99 -12.85 -3.71
CA VAL A 142 -11.21 -11.61 -3.51
C VAL A 142 -10.82 -11.02 -4.85
N SER A 143 -11.37 -9.86 -5.19
CA SER A 143 -10.94 -9.10 -6.37
C SER A 143 -9.61 -8.41 -6.12
N ALA A 144 -8.83 -8.16 -7.20
CA ALA A 144 -7.47 -7.62 -7.09
C ALA A 144 -6.62 -8.35 -6.04
N ALA A 145 -6.78 -9.66 -5.95
CA ALA A 145 -6.19 -10.49 -4.89
C ALA A 145 -4.66 -10.41 -4.80
N ALA A 146 -3.99 -10.14 -5.93
CA ALA A 146 -2.54 -9.95 -5.96
C ALA A 146 -2.09 -8.51 -5.65
N GLY A 147 -3.00 -7.65 -5.20
CA GLY A 147 -2.72 -6.28 -4.77
C GLY A 147 -2.39 -6.19 -3.27
N ALA A 148 -2.00 -5.00 -2.82
CA ALA A 148 -1.58 -4.75 -1.43
C ALA A 148 -2.63 -5.19 -0.39
N VAL A 149 -3.89 -4.81 -0.58
CA VAL A 149 -5.00 -5.17 0.33
C VAL A 149 -5.46 -6.60 0.09
N GLY A 150 -5.72 -6.97 -1.18
CA GLY A 150 -6.31 -8.27 -1.53
C GLY A 150 -5.45 -9.46 -1.10
N SER A 151 -4.13 -9.34 -1.17
CA SER A 151 -3.20 -10.39 -0.74
C SER A 151 -3.27 -10.65 0.77
N ILE A 152 -3.51 -9.61 1.56
CA ILE A 152 -3.67 -9.72 3.01
C ILE A 152 -5.07 -10.25 3.35
N VAL A 153 -6.12 -9.76 2.67
CA VAL A 153 -7.50 -10.24 2.84
C VAL A 153 -7.59 -11.76 2.72
N GLY A 154 -7.01 -12.32 1.64
CA GLY A 154 -7.05 -13.77 1.43
C GLY A 154 -6.35 -14.56 2.53
N GLN A 155 -5.21 -14.09 3.00
CA GLN A 155 -4.48 -14.74 4.10
C GLN A 155 -5.26 -14.67 5.42
N ILE A 156 -5.87 -13.52 5.77
CA ILE A 156 -6.72 -13.41 6.97
C ILE A 156 -7.94 -14.33 6.83
N ALA A 157 -8.59 -14.37 5.66
CA ALA A 157 -9.75 -15.23 5.41
C ALA A 157 -9.39 -16.71 5.61
N ARG A 158 -8.24 -17.14 5.11
CA ARG A 158 -7.74 -18.50 5.33
C ARG A 158 -7.48 -18.80 6.81
N ILE A 159 -6.87 -17.87 7.55
CA ILE A 159 -6.69 -17.99 9.01
C ILE A 159 -8.03 -18.16 9.72
N ARG A 160 -9.10 -17.51 9.21
CA ARG A 160 -10.46 -17.62 9.70
C ARG A 160 -11.19 -18.90 9.26
N GLY A 161 -10.52 -19.78 8.49
CA GLY A 161 -11.07 -21.05 8.04
C GLY A 161 -12.01 -20.94 6.83
N CYS A 162 -11.91 -19.84 6.06
CA CYS A 162 -12.65 -19.68 4.81
C CYS A 162 -11.88 -20.34 3.65
N ARG A 163 -12.61 -20.79 2.64
CA ARG A 163 -12.06 -21.13 1.34
C ARG A 163 -11.84 -19.83 0.55
N THR A 164 -10.66 -19.65 -0.05
CA THR A 164 -10.26 -18.40 -0.70
C THR A 164 -10.09 -18.57 -2.22
N VAL A 165 -10.75 -17.72 -2.98
CA VAL A 165 -10.66 -17.65 -4.45
C VAL A 165 -10.15 -16.27 -4.85
N GLY A 166 -8.94 -16.20 -5.36
CA GLY A 166 -8.34 -14.92 -5.78
C GLY A 166 -8.65 -14.60 -7.23
N ILE A 167 -8.98 -13.33 -7.53
CA ILE A 167 -9.13 -12.83 -8.89
C ILE A 167 -7.97 -11.89 -9.19
N ALA A 168 -7.16 -12.23 -10.20
CA ALA A 168 -6.00 -11.44 -10.60
C ALA A 168 -5.83 -11.42 -12.12
N GLY A 169 -4.96 -10.55 -12.63
CA GLY A 169 -4.70 -10.45 -14.06
C GLY A 169 -3.38 -11.12 -14.46
N GLY A 170 -3.47 -12.21 -15.17
CA GLY A 170 -2.36 -12.99 -15.73
C GLY A 170 -1.98 -14.22 -14.91
N ALA A 171 -1.56 -15.25 -15.60
CA ALA A 171 -1.25 -16.58 -15.04
C ALA A 171 -0.19 -16.53 -13.92
N SER A 172 0.82 -15.67 -14.04
CA SER A 172 1.88 -15.55 -13.04
C SER A 172 1.36 -15.06 -11.68
N LYS A 173 0.43 -14.08 -11.68
CA LYS A 173 -0.20 -13.59 -10.45
C LYS A 173 -1.12 -14.65 -9.83
N CYS A 174 -1.88 -15.36 -10.66
CA CYS A 174 -2.72 -16.47 -10.19
C CYS A 174 -1.88 -17.58 -9.57
N ALA A 175 -0.77 -17.96 -10.20
CA ALA A 175 0.13 -18.96 -9.66
C ALA A 175 0.76 -18.51 -8.32
N TRP A 176 1.16 -17.25 -8.20
CA TRP A 176 1.70 -16.68 -6.96
C TRP A 176 0.68 -16.70 -5.82
N LEU A 177 -0.59 -16.34 -6.09
CA LEU A 177 -1.66 -16.40 -5.10
C LEU A 177 -1.81 -17.82 -4.50
N VAL A 178 -1.80 -18.83 -5.35
CA VAL A 178 -1.99 -20.22 -4.89
C VAL A 178 -0.74 -20.76 -4.21
N ARG A 179 0.44 -20.60 -4.83
CA ARG A 179 1.68 -21.24 -4.38
C ARG A 179 2.31 -20.57 -3.19
N GLU A 180 2.29 -19.23 -3.16
CA GLU A 180 3.00 -18.43 -2.14
C GLU A 180 2.06 -17.93 -1.05
N LEU A 181 0.85 -17.46 -1.41
CA LEU A 181 -0.09 -16.91 -0.43
C LEU A 181 -1.13 -17.93 0.06
N GLY A 182 -1.17 -19.12 -0.55
CA GLY A 182 -2.00 -20.22 -0.10
C GLY A 182 -3.50 -20.02 -0.36
N PHE A 183 -3.87 -19.28 -1.39
CA PHE A 183 -5.24 -19.27 -1.87
C PHE A 183 -5.61 -20.66 -2.39
N ASP A 184 -6.88 -21.09 -2.16
CA ASP A 184 -7.36 -22.39 -2.61
C ASP A 184 -7.53 -22.45 -4.13
N ALA A 185 -7.86 -21.30 -4.76
CA ALA A 185 -7.92 -21.15 -6.21
C ALA A 185 -7.63 -19.71 -6.63
N ALA A 186 -7.25 -19.54 -7.90
CA ALA A 186 -7.10 -18.21 -8.49
C ALA A 186 -7.65 -18.19 -9.92
N LEU A 187 -8.33 -17.10 -10.28
CA LEU A 187 -8.98 -16.88 -11.57
C LEU A 187 -8.32 -15.71 -12.29
N ASP A 188 -7.98 -15.92 -13.56
CA ASP A 188 -7.46 -14.86 -14.42
C ASP A 188 -8.62 -14.14 -15.13
N TYR A 189 -8.92 -12.90 -14.73
CA TYR A 189 -10.00 -12.13 -15.34
C TYR A 189 -9.74 -11.77 -16.83
N LYS A 190 -8.50 -11.93 -17.31
CA LYS A 190 -8.13 -11.62 -18.70
C LYS A 190 -8.51 -12.71 -19.69
N THR A 191 -8.93 -13.86 -19.25
CA THR A 191 -9.38 -14.97 -20.13
C THR A 191 -10.73 -14.71 -20.78
N GLY A 192 -11.52 -13.79 -20.26
CA GLY A 192 -12.87 -13.50 -20.74
C GLY A 192 -13.97 -14.42 -20.19
N THR A 193 -13.63 -15.41 -19.37
CA THR A 193 -14.55 -16.44 -18.82
C THR A 193 -14.84 -16.27 -17.33
N LEU A 194 -14.49 -15.10 -16.75
CA LEU A 194 -14.51 -14.88 -15.30
C LEU A 194 -15.85 -15.25 -14.64
N ALA A 195 -16.98 -14.89 -15.25
CA ALA A 195 -18.30 -15.16 -14.66
C ALA A 195 -18.58 -16.65 -14.52
N ASP A 196 -18.26 -17.43 -15.54
CA ASP A 196 -18.45 -18.88 -15.53
C ASP A 196 -17.43 -19.58 -14.64
N ASP A 197 -16.20 -19.08 -14.60
CA ASP A 197 -15.15 -19.57 -13.72
C ASP A 197 -15.52 -19.35 -12.25
N LEU A 198 -16.08 -18.18 -11.90
CA LEU A 198 -16.58 -17.90 -10.56
C LEU A 198 -17.71 -18.84 -10.16
N ARG A 199 -18.75 -19.01 -11.02
CA ARG A 199 -19.86 -19.92 -10.72
C ARG A 199 -19.35 -21.35 -10.46
N ARG A 200 -18.42 -21.82 -11.28
CA ARG A 200 -17.86 -23.16 -11.16
C ARG A 200 -16.96 -23.31 -9.93
N THR A 201 -16.11 -22.32 -9.67
CA THR A 201 -15.10 -22.38 -8.62
C THR A 201 -15.69 -22.09 -7.23
N CYS A 202 -16.62 -21.16 -7.13
CA CYS A 202 -17.25 -20.79 -5.85
C CYS A 202 -18.50 -21.61 -5.54
N GLN A 203 -18.95 -22.52 -6.43
CA GLN A 203 -20.17 -23.33 -6.28
C GLN A 203 -21.42 -22.47 -5.96
N ILE A 204 -21.47 -21.26 -6.56
CA ILE A 204 -22.60 -20.36 -6.39
C ILE A 204 -23.82 -20.95 -7.11
N GLY A 205 -24.74 -21.49 -6.31
CA GLY A 205 -26.13 -21.78 -6.65
C GLY A 205 -26.37 -22.94 -7.64
N ARG A 206 -26.85 -24.05 -7.15
CA ARG A 206 -27.95 -24.77 -7.75
C ARG A 206 -29.25 -24.44 -7.03
#